data_94dac32fc8f79f486bc87d99e0f2ba96
#
_entry.id   94dac32fc8f79f486bc87d99e0f2ba96
#
_cell.length_a   1.000
_cell.length_b   1.000
_cell.length_c   1.000
_cell.angle_alpha   90.00
_cell.angle_beta   90.00
_cell.angle_gamma   90.00
#
_symmetry.space_group_name_H-M   'P 1'
#
loop_
_entity.id
_entity.type
_entity.pdbx_description
1 polymer ?
#
loop_
_entity_poly.entity_id
_entity_poly.type
_entity_poly.pdbx_seq_one_letter_code
_entity_poly.pdbx_strand_id
1 'polypeptide(L)'
;MIRIDIATLFPDMCESYLSESIVGRGRKAGHIDIHCHNIRDYAGNKHNRVDDKAYGGGTGMVMQAQPIYDCITAIKQESDAPRVIYMSPQGRVLTQDIVKELAAEDSLIILCGHYEGVDQRVLDELNAEEISVGDYVLTGGELPALILTDAIARLQDGVLPNSDAYSIESHYNGLLEHPQYTRCLLYTSPSPRDRTRSRM
;
A
#
# COMPACT_ATOMS: atom_id res chain seq x y z
N MET A 1 -5.38 -10.26 12.92
CA MET A 1 -5.53 -8.80 12.57
C MET A 1 -4.14 -8.32 12.19
N ILE A 2 -3.96 -7.87 10.95
CA ILE A 2 -2.67 -7.38 10.49
C ILE A 2 -2.41 -5.96 11.01
N ARG A 3 -1.16 -5.67 11.41
CA ARG A 3 -0.67 -4.33 11.68
C ARG A 3 0.16 -3.82 10.50
N ILE A 4 -0.10 -2.59 10.04
CA ILE A 4 0.62 -1.93 8.94
C ILE A 4 1.11 -0.57 9.42
N ASP A 5 2.42 -0.40 9.46
CA ASP A 5 3.08 0.86 9.82
C ASP A 5 3.65 1.50 8.55
N ILE A 6 3.25 2.73 8.24
CA ILE A 6 3.71 3.47 7.06
C ILE A 6 4.67 4.56 7.50
N ALA A 7 5.96 4.40 7.18
CA ALA A 7 6.99 5.40 7.43
C ALA A 7 7.09 6.34 6.22
N THR A 8 6.76 7.61 6.40
CA THR A 8 6.61 8.61 5.33
C THR A 8 7.05 10.00 5.76
N LEU A 9 7.24 10.91 4.80
CA LEU A 9 7.42 12.35 5.05
C LEU A 9 6.09 13.12 5.12
N PHE A 10 4.98 12.48 4.74
CA PHE A 10 3.66 13.11 4.59
C PHE A 10 2.55 12.26 5.22
N PRO A 11 2.57 12.03 6.55
CA PRO A 11 1.58 11.19 7.24
C PRO A 11 0.14 11.67 7.02
N ASP A 12 -0.13 12.97 7.01
CA ASP A 12 -1.47 13.53 6.81
C ASP A 12 -2.06 13.17 5.43
N MET A 13 -1.21 13.07 4.40
CA MET A 13 -1.63 12.62 3.07
C MET A 13 -2.13 11.16 3.12
N CYS A 14 -1.40 10.29 3.80
CA CYS A 14 -1.79 8.90 3.98
C CYS A 14 -3.05 8.78 4.84
N GLU A 15 -3.11 9.46 5.97
CA GLU A 15 -4.25 9.44 6.88
C GLU A 15 -5.55 9.92 6.23
N SER A 16 -5.49 10.90 5.32
CA SER A 16 -6.65 11.38 4.58
C SER A 16 -7.34 10.28 3.77
N TYR A 17 -6.57 9.36 3.16
CA TYR A 17 -7.10 8.19 2.46
C TYR A 17 -7.53 7.08 3.43
N LEU A 18 -6.67 6.75 4.38
CA LEU A 18 -6.84 5.61 5.29
C LEU A 18 -7.98 5.77 6.30
N SER A 19 -8.48 6.99 6.50
CA SER A 19 -9.63 7.27 7.36
C SER A 19 -10.98 7.11 6.66
N GLU A 20 -10.99 6.97 5.33
CA GLU A 20 -12.21 7.01 4.51
C GLU A 20 -12.58 5.63 3.96
N SER A 21 -13.83 5.52 3.44
CA SER A 21 -14.38 4.39 2.70
C SER A 21 -14.24 3.03 3.42
N ILE A 22 -13.86 1.98 2.70
CA ILE A 22 -13.76 0.59 3.18
C ILE A 22 -12.61 0.46 4.18
N VAL A 23 -11.43 0.98 3.85
CA VAL A 23 -10.24 0.92 4.72
C VAL A 23 -10.52 1.63 6.04
N GLY A 24 -11.07 2.86 6.01
CA GLY A 24 -11.40 3.60 7.22
C GLY A 24 -12.46 2.92 8.09
N ARG A 25 -13.42 2.21 7.49
CA ARG A 25 -14.39 1.39 8.24
C ARG A 25 -13.73 0.18 8.88
N GLY A 26 -12.84 -0.51 8.15
CA GLY A 26 -12.08 -1.65 8.65
C GLY A 26 -11.20 -1.28 9.86
N ARG A 27 -10.51 -0.13 9.80
CA ARG A 27 -9.75 0.43 10.93
C ARG A 27 -10.64 0.72 12.14
N LYS A 28 -11.75 1.44 11.94
CA LYS A 28 -12.69 1.80 13.02
C LYS A 28 -13.34 0.58 13.67
N ALA A 29 -13.54 -0.48 12.90
CA ALA A 29 -14.10 -1.74 13.39
C ALA A 29 -13.06 -2.67 14.04
N GLY A 30 -11.76 -2.34 13.96
CA GLY A 30 -10.66 -3.12 14.54
C GLY A 30 -10.35 -4.39 13.75
N HIS A 31 -10.60 -4.40 12.43
CA HIS A 31 -10.22 -5.51 11.55
C HIS A 31 -8.81 -5.39 11.00
N ILE A 32 -8.31 -4.17 10.91
CA ILE A 32 -6.94 -3.81 10.51
C ILE A 32 -6.43 -2.70 11.42
N ASP A 33 -5.13 -2.73 11.71
CA ASP A 33 -4.44 -1.72 12.52
C ASP A 33 -3.40 -1.00 11.64
N ILE A 34 -3.58 0.30 11.37
CA ILE A 34 -2.73 1.06 10.46
C ILE A 34 -2.26 2.35 11.14
N HIS A 35 -0.94 2.58 11.12
CA HIS A 35 -0.30 3.76 11.71
C HIS A 35 0.60 4.45 10.69
N CYS A 36 0.58 5.78 10.68
CA CYS A 36 1.48 6.60 9.87
C CYS A 36 2.52 7.28 10.74
N HIS A 37 3.80 7.10 10.41
CA HIS A 37 4.94 7.63 11.16
C HIS A 37 5.68 8.67 10.34
N ASN A 38 5.95 9.84 10.94
CA ASN A 38 6.71 10.89 10.28
C ASN A 38 8.21 10.65 10.47
N ILE A 39 8.92 10.32 9.40
CA ILE A 39 10.38 10.12 9.41
C ILE A 39 11.12 11.38 9.90
N ARG A 40 10.55 12.59 9.70
CA ARG A 40 11.16 13.84 10.15
C ARG A 40 11.29 13.95 11.67
N ASP A 41 10.47 13.24 12.44
CA ASP A 41 10.52 13.25 13.90
C ASP A 41 11.77 12.57 14.44
N TYR A 42 12.45 11.78 13.58
CA TYR A 42 13.71 11.09 13.86
C TYR A 42 14.96 11.77 13.26
N ALA A 43 14.81 12.99 12.73
CA ALA A 43 15.90 13.66 12.00
C ALA A 43 17.08 14.09 12.87
N GLY A 44 16.94 14.19 14.21
CA GLY A 44 18.02 14.50 15.14
C GLY A 44 18.67 15.88 14.99
N ASN A 45 18.15 16.73 14.07
CA ASN A 45 18.70 18.05 13.78
C ASN A 45 17.64 19.15 13.94
N LYS A 46 18.07 20.38 14.19
CA LYS A 46 17.20 21.54 14.49
C LYS A 46 16.14 21.84 13.39
N HIS A 47 16.40 21.43 12.16
CA HIS A 47 15.56 21.74 11.00
C HIS A 47 14.75 20.57 10.51
N ASN A 48 14.75 19.43 11.21
CA ASN A 48 14.09 18.18 10.83
C ASN A 48 14.43 17.77 9.38
N ARG A 49 15.69 17.99 9.01
CA ARG A 49 16.19 17.68 7.68
C ARG A 49 16.51 16.19 7.58
N VAL A 50 15.96 15.56 6.55
CA VAL A 50 16.05 14.10 6.32
C VAL A 50 16.69 13.75 4.97
N ASP A 51 17.20 14.76 4.25
CA ASP A 51 17.77 14.63 2.91
C ASP A 51 19.15 15.23 2.84
N ASP A 52 20.01 14.73 1.92
CA ASP A 52 21.32 15.26 1.63
C ASP A 52 21.65 15.06 0.14
N LYS A 53 22.73 15.69 -0.32
CA LYS A 53 23.21 15.55 -1.70
C LYS A 53 23.67 14.12 -1.97
N ALA A 54 23.38 13.64 -3.20
CA ALA A 54 23.88 12.34 -3.63
C ALA A 54 25.42 12.30 -3.65
N TYR A 55 25.99 11.21 -3.16
CA TYR A 55 27.42 10.94 -3.28
C TYR A 55 27.82 10.79 -4.75
N GLY A 56 28.96 11.36 -5.13
CA GLY A 56 29.44 11.30 -6.52
C GLY A 56 28.88 12.42 -7.43
N GLY A 57 28.04 13.29 -6.91
CA GLY A 57 27.44 14.40 -7.66
C GLY A 57 26.13 13.98 -8.33
N GLY A 58 25.49 14.93 -8.98
CA GLY A 58 24.18 14.76 -9.60
C GLY A 58 23.23 15.88 -9.19
N THR A 59 22.08 15.92 -9.84
CA THR A 59 20.95 16.81 -9.48
C THR A 59 20.03 16.05 -8.53
N GLY A 60 19.48 16.76 -7.54
CA GLY A 60 18.53 16.17 -6.59
C GLY A 60 19.14 15.83 -5.24
N MET A 61 18.30 15.29 -4.38
CA MET A 61 18.61 14.94 -3.00
C MET A 61 18.31 13.47 -2.77
N VAL A 62 18.91 12.86 -1.74
CA VAL A 62 18.67 11.47 -1.33
C VAL A 62 18.27 11.48 0.14
N MET A 63 17.33 10.65 0.53
CA MET A 63 16.93 10.50 1.91
C MET A 63 18.06 9.88 2.73
N GLN A 64 18.36 10.51 3.87
CA GLN A 64 19.42 10.08 4.77
C GLN A 64 19.07 8.75 5.45
N ALA A 65 20.08 7.91 5.63
CA ALA A 65 19.93 6.60 6.28
C ALA A 65 19.48 6.70 7.74
N GLN A 66 20.10 7.60 8.54
CA GLN A 66 19.89 7.62 9.99
C GLN A 66 18.43 7.90 10.41
N PRO A 67 17.73 8.93 9.89
CA PRO A 67 16.35 9.16 10.27
C PRO A 67 15.40 7.99 9.93
N ILE A 68 15.65 7.32 8.79
CA ILE A 68 14.88 6.15 8.37
C ILE A 68 15.16 4.98 9.32
N TYR A 69 16.42 4.71 9.60
CA TYR A 69 16.84 3.62 10.50
C TYR A 69 16.22 3.80 11.90
N ASP A 70 16.32 5.00 12.46
CA ASP A 70 15.78 5.30 13.79
C ASP A 70 14.24 5.16 13.82
N CYS A 71 13.55 5.65 12.79
CA CYS A 71 12.10 5.52 12.63
C CYS A 71 11.68 4.04 12.57
N ILE A 72 12.26 3.27 11.65
CA ILE A 72 11.92 1.85 11.48
C ILE A 72 12.29 1.03 12.71
N THR A 73 13.41 1.34 13.36
CA THR A 73 13.83 0.66 14.59
C THR A 73 12.86 0.93 15.74
N ALA A 74 12.36 2.16 15.86
CA ALA A 74 11.34 2.51 16.87
C ALA A 74 10.03 1.71 16.61
N ILE A 75 9.58 1.65 15.36
CA ILE A 75 8.39 0.88 14.98
C ILE A 75 8.58 -0.62 15.27
N LYS A 76 9.76 -1.20 14.98
CA LYS A 76 10.07 -2.60 15.27
C LYS A 76 10.01 -2.96 16.76
N GLN A 77 10.11 -1.98 17.66
CA GLN A 77 9.95 -2.23 19.10
C GLN A 77 8.47 -2.43 19.52
N GLU A 78 7.54 -2.02 18.67
CA GLU A 78 6.10 -2.10 18.95
C GLU A 78 5.42 -3.32 18.33
N SER A 79 6.12 -4.08 17.47
CA SER A 79 5.58 -5.25 16.77
C SER A 79 6.60 -6.37 16.63
N ASP A 80 6.13 -7.63 16.69
CA ASP A 80 6.99 -8.80 16.57
C ASP A 80 7.42 -9.02 15.11
N ALA A 81 8.73 -8.92 14.85
CA ALA A 81 9.42 -9.24 13.60
C ALA A 81 8.73 -8.75 12.31
N PRO A 82 8.37 -7.46 12.17
CA PRO A 82 7.66 -6.98 11.01
C PRO A 82 8.52 -7.09 9.74
N ARG A 83 7.89 -7.48 8.64
CA ARG A 83 8.51 -7.46 7.31
C ARG A 83 8.59 -6.02 6.81
N VAL A 84 9.77 -5.59 6.34
CA VAL A 84 10.00 -4.23 5.87
C VAL A 84 9.91 -4.18 4.35
N ILE A 85 9.02 -3.34 3.83
CA ILE A 85 8.80 -3.15 2.40
C ILE A 85 9.20 -1.71 2.03
N TYR A 86 10.03 -1.56 1.02
CA TYR A 86 10.33 -0.27 0.41
C TYR A 86 9.61 -0.13 -0.93
N MET A 87 8.81 0.93 -1.08
CA MET A 87 8.12 1.21 -2.33
C MET A 87 9.08 1.84 -3.33
N SER A 88 9.50 1.06 -4.33
CA SER A 88 10.56 1.40 -5.27
C SER A 88 10.19 1.01 -6.69
N PRO A 89 10.48 1.84 -7.72
CA PRO A 89 10.29 1.45 -9.11
C PRO A 89 11.22 0.32 -9.56
N GLN A 90 12.28 0.01 -8.80
CA GLN A 90 13.24 -1.06 -9.09
C GLN A 90 12.81 -2.41 -8.50
N GLY A 91 11.82 -2.42 -7.62
CA GLY A 91 11.33 -3.62 -6.95
C GLY A 91 10.58 -4.58 -7.86
N ARG A 92 10.29 -5.77 -7.35
CA ARG A 92 9.41 -6.72 -8.04
C ARG A 92 8.01 -6.12 -8.19
N VAL A 93 7.39 -6.34 -9.35
CA VAL A 93 6.07 -5.77 -9.64
C VAL A 93 5.00 -6.44 -8.77
N LEU A 94 4.19 -5.61 -8.09
CA LEU A 94 3.09 -6.05 -7.24
C LEU A 94 2.05 -6.83 -8.06
N THR A 95 1.77 -8.04 -7.63
CA THR A 95 0.74 -8.93 -8.19
C THR A 95 -0.20 -9.38 -7.08
N GLN A 96 -1.36 -9.94 -7.45
CA GLN A 96 -2.31 -10.48 -6.47
C GLN A 96 -1.69 -11.57 -5.59
N ASP A 97 -0.74 -12.36 -6.10
CA ASP A 97 -0.07 -13.40 -5.32
C ASP A 97 0.87 -12.81 -4.25
N ILE A 98 1.58 -11.71 -4.59
CA ILE A 98 2.37 -10.95 -3.60
C ILE A 98 1.45 -10.32 -2.55
N VAL A 99 0.31 -9.77 -2.95
CA VAL A 99 -0.68 -9.23 -2.00
C VAL A 99 -1.17 -10.32 -1.04
N LYS A 100 -1.48 -11.53 -1.52
CA LYS A 100 -1.88 -12.66 -0.67
C LYS A 100 -0.76 -13.08 0.29
N GLU A 101 0.48 -13.12 -0.20
CA GLU A 101 1.66 -13.42 0.60
C GLU A 101 1.78 -12.41 1.77
N LEU A 102 1.74 -11.11 1.46
CA LEU A 102 1.86 -10.06 2.46
C LEU A 102 0.65 -9.94 3.39
N ALA A 103 -0.54 -10.26 2.90
CA ALA A 103 -1.76 -10.27 3.71
C ALA A 103 -1.79 -11.39 4.78
N ALA A 104 -0.92 -12.40 4.66
CA ALA A 104 -0.76 -13.48 5.62
C ALA A 104 0.22 -13.14 6.75
N GLU A 105 0.95 -12.02 6.66
CA GLU A 105 1.85 -11.55 7.71
C GLU A 105 1.07 -10.95 8.89
N ASP A 106 1.65 -11.01 10.08
CA ASP A 106 1.08 -10.38 11.27
C ASP A 106 1.33 -8.87 11.31
N SER A 107 2.50 -8.45 10.80
CA SER A 107 2.91 -7.04 10.77
C SER A 107 3.79 -6.69 9.58
N LEU A 108 3.56 -5.49 9.03
CA LEU A 108 4.32 -4.93 7.91
C LEU A 108 4.76 -3.50 8.24
N ILE A 109 5.96 -3.14 7.80
CA ILE A 109 6.41 -1.76 7.75
C ILE A 109 6.60 -1.37 6.29
N ILE A 110 5.92 -0.31 5.84
CA ILE A 110 6.03 0.20 4.48
C ILE A 110 6.79 1.52 4.50
N LEU A 111 7.98 1.53 3.91
CA LEU A 111 8.81 2.72 3.76
C LEU A 111 8.47 3.45 2.46
N CYS A 112 8.07 4.70 2.57
CA CYS A 112 7.83 5.61 1.46
C CYS A 112 9.10 6.40 1.15
N GLY A 113 9.70 6.18 -0.02
CA GLY A 113 10.81 7.00 -0.51
C GLY A 113 10.34 8.32 -1.09
N HIS A 114 11.24 9.29 -1.13
CA HIS A 114 11.05 10.58 -1.76
C HIS A 114 12.35 11.08 -2.41
N TYR A 115 12.30 12.21 -3.13
CA TYR A 115 13.45 12.78 -3.85
C TYR A 115 13.99 11.82 -4.93
N GLU A 116 15.33 11.61 -4.99
CA GLU A 116 15.97 10.66 -5.92
C GLU A 116 16.01 9.22 -5.35
N GLY A 117 15.46 9.03 -4.14
CA GLY A 117 15.42 7.75 -3.45
C GLY A 117 15.99 7.79 -2.05
N VAL A 118 16.31 6.63 -1.53
CA VAL A 118 16.77 6.36 -0.17
C VAL A 118 18.23 5.89 -0.22
N ASP A 119 19.03 6.26 0.77
CA ASP A 119 20.39 5.75 0.91
C ASP A 119 20.38 4.21 1.01
N GLN A 120 21.03 3.54 0.05
CA GLN A 120 20.98 2.08 -0.08
C GLN A 120 21.42 1.35 1.18
N ARG A 121 22.34 1.92 1.93
CA ARG A 121 22.88 1.29 3.16
C ARG A 121 21.80 1.01 4.20
N VAL A 122 20.78 1.87 4.30
CA VAL A 122 19.69 1.62 5.24
C VAL A 122 18.74 0.53 4.76
N LEU A 123 18.52 0.39 3.45
CA LEU A 123 17.71 -0.70 2.89
C LEU A 123 18.38 -2.05 3.14
N ASP A 124 19.71 -2.11 2.94
CA ASP A 124 20.51 -3.32 3.19
C ASP A 124 20.49 -3.70 4.68
N GLU A 125 20.68 -2.73 5.59
CA GLU A 125 20.70 -2.94 7.05
C GLU A 125 19.31 -3.39 7.58
N LEU A 126 18.24 -2.83 7.03
CA LEU A 126 16.87 -3.18 7.41
C LEU A 126 16.39 -4.48 6.77
N ASN A 127 17.13 -5.04 5.82
CA ASN A 127 16.72 -6.14 4.96
C ASN A 127 15.37 -5.84 4.28
N ALA A 128 15.25 -4.61 3.74
CA ALA A 128 14.02 -4.13 3.14
C ALA A 128 13.79 -4.80 1.77
N GLU A 129 12.59 -5.30 1.55
CA GLU A 129 12.15 -5.83 0.27
C GLU A 129 11.64 -4.70 -0.61
N GLU A 130 12.09 -4.63 -1.87
CA GLU A 130 11.63 -3.62 -2.81
C GLU A 130 10.42 -4.12 -3.61
N ILE A 131 9.33 -3.33 -3.61
CA ILE A 131 8.10 -3.62 -4.37
C ILE A 131 7.74 -2.41 -5.25
N SER A 132 7.45 -2.69 -6.52
CA SER A 132 6.99 -1.72 -7.51
C SER A 132 5.49 -1.89 -7.79
N VAL A 133 4.77 -0.78 -8.00
CA VAL A 133 3.37 -0.81 -8.45
C VAL A 133 3.22 -0.80 -9.97
N GLY A 134 4.32 -0.83 -10.72
CA GLY A 134 4.32 -0.89 -12.18
C GLY A 134 5.53 -0.19 -12.81
N ASP A 135 5.66 -0.29 -14.12
CA ASP A 135 6.77 0.23 -14.90
C ASP A 135 6.62 1.75 -15.17
N TYR A 136 6.53 2.54 -14.12
CA TYR A 136 6.47 3.99 -14.16
C TYR A 136 6.97 4.59 -12.84
N VAL A 137 7.36 5.86 -12.88
CA VAL A 137 7.90 6.58 -11.72
C VAL A 137 6.88 7.57 -11.20
N LEU A 138 6.70 7.60 -9.88
CA LEU A 138 5.88 8.56 -9.15
C LEU A 138 6.77 9.55 -8.37
N THR A 139 6.17 10.62 -7.87
CA THR A 139 6.90 11.66 -7.12
C THR A 139 7.31 11.24 -5.70
N GLY A 140 6.71 10.15 -5.18
CA GLY A 140 6.98 9.62 -3.84
C GLY A 140 6.36 8.25 -3.64
N GLY A 141 6.70 7.60 -2.55
CA GLY A 141 6.26 6.26 -2.18
C GLY A 141 4.87 6.20 -1.53
N GLU A 142 4.24 7.33 -1.22
CA GLU A 142 2.98 7.38 -0.48
C GLU A 142 1.83 6.72 -1.24
N LEU A 143 1.63 7.08 -2.53
CA LEU A 143 0.59 6.45 -3.35
C LEU A 143 0.80 4.96 -3.55
N PRO A 144 2.01 4.45 -3.89
CA PRO A 144 2.32 3.04 -3.89
C PRO A 144 2.02 2.33 -2.56
N ALA A 145 2.38 2.95 -1.44
CA ALA A 145 2.10 2.42 -0.11
C ALA A 145 0.59 2.29 0.15
N LEU A 146 -0.20 3.28 -0.26
CA LEU A 146 -1.65 3.24 -0.14
C LEU A 146 -2.28 2.17 -1.04
N ILE A 147 -1.78 1.99 -2.28
CA ILE A 147 -2.22 0.90 -3.18
C ILE A 147 -1.97 -0.46 -2.52
N LEU A 148 -0.76 -0.69 -1.99
CA LEU A 148 -0.41 -1.92 -1.31
C LEU A 148 -1.28 -2.15 -0.07
N THR A 149 -1.45 -1.12 0.76
CA THR A 149 -2.26 -1.17 1.98
C THR A 149 -3.73 -1.50 1.67
N ASP A 150 -4.33 -0.86 0.65
CA ASP A 150 -5.71 -1.14 0.23
C ASP A 150 -5.86 -2.59 -0.25
N ALA A 151 -4.93 -3.04 -1.11
CA ALA A 151 -4.96 -4.40 -1.63
C ALA A 151 -4.85 -5.47 -0.53
N ILE A 152 -4.01 -5.23 0.50
CA ILE A 152 -3.88 -6.11 1.67
C ILE A 152 -5.13 -6.04 2.55
N ALA A 153 -5.63 -4.83 2.83
CA ALA A 153 -6.77 -4.59 3.71
C ALA A 153 -8.02 -5.34 3.23
N ARG A 154 -8.28 -5.39 1.92
CA ARG A 154 -9.41 -6.11 1.33
C ARG A 154 -9.42 -7.62 1.61
N LEU A 155 -8.24 -8.20 1.86
CA LEU A 155 -8.10 -9.63 2.15
C LEU A 155 -8.23 -9.96 3.64
N GLN A 156 -8.33 -8.95 4.51
CA GLN A 156 -8.48 -9.16 5.94
C GLN A 156 -9.92 -9.46 6.31
N ASP A 157 -10.11 -10.40 7.21
CA ASP A 157 -11.43 -10.80 7.70
C ASP A 157 -12.19 -9.61 8.30
N GLY A 158 -13.43 -9.43 7.88
CA GLY A 158 -14.33 -8.38 8.37
C GLY A 158 -14.18 -7.01 7.68
N VAL A 159 -13.17 -6.79 6.84
CA VAL A 159 -13.04 -5.55 6.05
C VAL A 159 -14.05 -5.53 4.91
N LEU A 160 -14.22 -6.63 4.19
CA LEU A 160 -15.30 -6.84 3.24
C LEU A 160 -16.40 -7.74 3.86
N PRO A 161 -17.64 -7.69 3.35
CA PRO A 161 -18.78 -8.38 3.97
C PRO A 161 -18.61 -9.90 4.08
N ASN A 162 -17.90 -10.52 3.15
CA ASN A 162 -17.61 -11.95 3.14
C ASN A 162 -16.40 -12.24 2.23
N SER A 163 -15.85 -13.44 2.31
CA SER A 163 -14.71 -13.89 1.50
C SER A 163 -15.04 -13.98 0.00
N ASP A 164 -16.32 -14.20 -0.38
CA ASP A 164 -16.72 -14.25 -1.77
C ASP A 164 -16.58 -12.88 -2.46
N ALA A 165 -16.57 -11.78 -1.67
CA ALA A 165 -16.39 -10.43 -2.16
C ALA A 165 -15.01 -10.16 -2.78
N TYR A 166 -14.02 -11.03 -2.54
CA TYR A 166 -12.70 -10.92 -3.17
C TYR A 166 -12.23 -12.20 -3.85
N SER A 167 -12.73 -13.38 -3.44
CA SER A 167 -12.24 -14.67 -3.95
C SER A 167 -12.68 -14.99 -5.39
N ILE A 168 -13.76 -14.36 -5.86
CA ILE A 168 -14.27 -14.51 -7.23
C ILE A 168 -13.92 -13.31 -8.13
N GLU A 169 -13.25 -12.30 -7.59
CA GLU A 169 -12.86 -11.10 -8.35
C GLU A 169 -11.69 -11.35 -9.29
N SER A 170 -11.51 -10.40 -10.21
CA SER A 170 -10.41 -10.37 -11.17
C SER A 170 -9.05 -10.56 -10.51
N HIS A 171 -8.20 -11.34 -11.13
CA HIS A 171 -6.82 -11.68 -10.71
C HIS A 171 -6.70 -12.59 -9.47
N TYR A 172 -7.72 -12.75 -8.64
CA TYR A 172 -7.62 -13.59 -7.43
C TYR A 172 -7.29 -15.06 -7.77
N ASN A 173 -7.92 -15.58 -8.83
CA ASN A 173 -7.70 -16.93 -9.37
C ASN A 173 -7.08 -16.89 -10.80
N GLY A 174 -6.43 -15.78 -11.18
CA GLY A 174 -5.81 -15.61 -12.50
C GLY A 174 -6.80 -15.33 -13.64
N LEU A 175 -8.08 -15.13 -13.36
CA LEU A 175 -9.12 -14.80 -14.33
C LEU A 175 -9.61 -13.37 -14.16
N LEU A 176 -10.22 -12.82 -15.20
CA LEU A 176 -10.93 -11.56 -15.16
C LEU A 176 -12.44 -11.80 -15.03
N GLU A 177 -13.11 -10.96 -14.27
CA GLU A 177 -14.56 -10.97 -14.19
C GLU A 177 -15.21 -10.53 -15.51
N HIS A 178 -16.45 -10.93 -15.69
CA HIS A 178 -17.29 -10.46 -16.79
C HIS A 178 -17.79 -9.02 -16.54
N PRO A 179 -18.16 -8.27 -17.61
CA PRO A 179 -18.74 -6.95 -17.45
C PRO A 179 -19.99 -6.95 -16.56
N GLN A 180 -20.07 -6.01 -15.63
CA GLN A 180 -21.17 -5.89 -14.69
C GLN A 180 -22.28 -4.95 -15.24
N TYR A 181 -23.52 -5.29 -14.99
CA TYR A 181 -24.68 -4.52 -15.43
C TYR A 181 -25.60 -4.20 -14.26
N THR A 182 -26.11 -2.98 -14.22
CA THR A 182 -27.14 -2.60 -13.25
C THR A 182 -28.48 -3.26 -13.62
N ARG A 183 -29.45 -3.23 -12.72
CA ARG A 183 -30.82 -3.70 -12.99
C ARG A 183 -31.62 -2.77 -13.92
N CYS A 184 -31.03 -1.65 -14.32
CA CYS A 184 -31.62 -0.69 -15.22
C CYS A 184 -31.69 -1.25 -16.64
N LEU A 185 -32.88 -1.21 -17.28
CA LEU A 185 -33.01 -1.59 -18.69
C LEU A 185 -32.30 -0.57 -19.57
N LEU A 186 -31.25 -1.01 -20.26
CA LEU A 186 -30.65 -0.22 -21.33
C LEU A 186 -31.49 -0.40 -22.58
N TYR A 187 -32.13 0.65 -23.05
CA TYR A 187 -32.96 0.65 -24.28
C TYR A 187 -32.21 0.27 -25.55
N THR A 188 -30.86 0.22 -25.51
CA THR A 188 -29.99 -0.04 -26.66
C THR A 188 -29.51 -1.49 -26.81
N SER A 189 -29.76 -2.35 -25.81
CA SER A 189 -29.40 -3.78 -25.88
C SER A 189 -30.48 -4.60 -25.20
N PRO A 190 -31.40 -5.19 -25.98
CA PRO A 190 -32.41 -6.07 -25.43
C PRO A 190 -31.76 -7.27 -24.76
N SER A 191 -32.02 -7.47 -23.46
CA SER A 191 -31.58 -8.65 -22.73
C SER A 191 -32.19 -9.91 -23.38
N PRO A 192 -31.49 -11.04 -23.44
CA PRO A 192 -32.04 -12.31 -23.85
C PRO A 192 -33.32 -12.69 -23.09
N ARG A 193 -33.50 -12.18 -21.85
CA ARG A 193 -34.72 -12.34 -21.05
C ARG A 193 -35.87 -11.50 -21.56
N ASP A 194 -35.64 -10.37 -22.22
CA ASP A 194 -36.70 -9.51 -22.75
C ASP A 194 -37.38 -10.14 -23.97
N ARG A 195 -36.65 -10.98 -24.73
CA ARG A 195 -37.21 -11.75 -25.85
C ARG A 195 -38.20 -12.83 -25.43
N THR A 196 -38.09 -13.34 -24.20
CA THR A 196 -39.04 -14.37 -23.70
C THR A 196 -40.33 -13.79 -23.14
N ARG A 197 -40.34 -12.50 -22.77
CA ARG A 197 -41.59 -11.82 -22.31
C ARG A 197 -42.48 -11.29 -23.43
N SER A 198 -41.97 -11.15 -24.65
CA SER A 198 -42.75 -10.63 -25.78
C SER A 198 -43.59 -11.72 -26.52
N ARG A 199 -43.64 -12.94 -26.00
CA ARG A 199 -44.37 -14.06 -26.58
C ARG A 199 -45.56 -14.54 -25.73
N MET A 200 -46.04 -13.72 -24.80
CA MET A 200 -47.31 -13.93 -24.14
C MET A 200 -48.35 -12.95 -24.67
#